data_0ea1b2453599c74d630ec77684421616
#
_entry.id   0ea1b2453599c74d630ec77684421616
#
_cell.length_a   1.000
_cell.length_b   1.000
_cell.length_c   1.000
_cell.angle_alpha   90.00
_cell.angle_beta   90.00
_cell.angle_gamma   90.00
#
_symmetry.space_group_name_H-M   'P 1'
#
loop_
_entity.id
_entity.type
_entity.pdbx_description
1 polymer ?
#
loop_
_entity_poly.entity_id
_entity_poly.type
_entity_poly.pdbx_seq_one_letter_code
_entity_poly.pdbx_strand_id
1 'polypeptide(L)'
;MPDKTPMMDELNDRSREVFRRVVEAYLETGAPVGSRTLTRTLSEKVSAATIRNVMQDLDFLGLLGSPHVSAGRLPTQAGLRMFVDGLLEVGDLAGEDREKIDNTLGDNKGDVGALLDRVGAALSGVTRGASLVLTPKHEAPIRHIEFVSLGPDRALVVLVFADGHVENRIFQPPLGQTPSSMREAANFINAIAEGKTLSELGRAIAKEIAARRQEIDVLARALVESGMAVWQDQGETTERLIVRGRSNLLADAEAQDLERIRTLFDDLERKRDIADFLELAEGGEGVRIFIGSENKLFSLSGSSLVVSPYMNADRKIIGAVGVIGPTRLNYGRIVPIVNYTAQLVGRLMTDRS
;
A
#
# COMPACT_ATOMS: atom_id res chain seq x y z
N MET A 1 12.73 16.42 -9.98
CA MET A 1 11.31 16.41 -10.37
C MET A 1 11.06 17.60 -11.27
N PRO A 2 10.52 17.47 -12.49
CA PRO A 2 10.12 18.64 -13.25
C PRO A 2 8.89 19.27 -12.59
N ASP A 3 8.98 20.55 -12.36
CA ASP A 3 7.94 21.41 -11.85
C ASP A 3 6.74 21.37 -12.81
N LYS A 4 5.59 20.82 -12.37
CA LYS A 4 4.44 20.50 -13.23
C LYS A 4 3.29 21.52 -13.13
N THR A 5 3.52 22.66 -12.49
CA THR A 5 2.50 23.68 -12.25
C THR A 5 2.21 24.65 -13.42
N PRO A 6 3.03 24.81 -14.47
CA PRO A 6 2.79 25.81 -15.52
C PRO A 6 1.53 25.55 -16.35
N MET A 7 1.12 24.31 -16.57
CA MET A 7 0.07 23.94 -17.52
C MET A 7 -1.35 24.33 -17.09
N MET A 8 -1.60 24.47 -15.77
CA MET A 8 -2.91 24.93 -15.25
C MET A 8 -3.15 26.41 -15.50
N ASP A 9 -2.10 27.25 -15.43
CA ASP A 9 -2.19 28.68 -15.64
C ASP A 9 -2.36 29.05 -17.12
N GLU A 10 -2.04 28.13 -18.02
CA GLU A 10 -2.23 28.31 -19.47
C GLU A 10 -3.66 28.08 -19.93
N LEU A 11 -4.51 27.41 -19.13
CA LEU A 11 -5.92 27.19 -19.45
C LEU A 11 -6.77 28.36 -19.00
N ASN A 12 -7.55 28.93 -19.91
CA ASN A 12 -8.60 29.87 -19.55
C ASN A 12 -9.76 29.17 -18.81
N ASP A 13 -10.60 29.94 -18.11
CA ASP A 13 -11.68 29.40 -17.26
C ASP A 13 -12.64 28.47 -18.01
N ARG A 14 -12.93 28.77 -19.26
CA ARG A 14 -13.79 27.93 -20.12
C ARG A 14 -13.12 26.60 -20.44
N SER A 15 -11.85 26.60 -20.77
CA SER A 15 -11.09 25.38 -21.04
C SER A 15 -10.97 24.52 -19.79
N ARG A 16 -10.78 25.12 -18.62
CA ARG A 16 -10.79 24.41 -17.33
C ARG A 16 -12.13 23.77 -17.03
N GLU A 17 -13.23 24.49 -17.25
CA GLU A 17 -14.58 23.95 -17.03
C GLU A 17 -14.89 22.79 -17.98
N VAL A 18 -14.63 22.97 -19.29
CA VAL A 18 -14.82 21.90 -20.28
C VAL A 18 -13.96 20.68 -19.91
N PHE A 19 -12.69 20.89 -19.58
CA PHE A 19 -11.79 19.80 -19.21
C PHE A 19 -12.30 19.06 -17.96
N ARG A 20 -12.66 19.80 -16.89
CA ARG A 20 -13.24 19.23 -15.68
C ARG A 20 -14.45 18.36 -16.00
N ARG A 21 -15.40 18.86 -16.78
CA ARG A 21 -16.60 18.13 -17.14
C ARG A 21 -16.34 16.91 -18.01
N VAL A 22 -15.34 16.94 -18.90
CA VAL A 22 -14.90 15.76 -19.64
C VAL A 22 -14.38 14.69 -18.70
N VAL A 23 -13.51 15.08 -17.75
CA VAL A 23 -12.93 14.11 -16.80
C VAL A 23 -14.00 13.54 -15.88
N GLU A 24 -14.86 14.37 -15.29
CA GLU A 24 -15.96 13.91 -14.42
C GLU A 24 -16.87 12.91 -15.16
N ALA A 25 -17.33 13.24 -16.36
CA ALA A 25 -18.17 12.35 -17.16
C ALA A 25 -17.47 11.03 -17.55
N TYR A 26 -16.16 11.10 -17.81
CA TYR A 26 -15.37 9.90 -18.06
C TYR A 26 -15.22 9.02 -16.82
N LEU A 27 -14.96 9.61 -15.66
CA LEU A 27 -14.84 8.86 -14.39
C LEU A 27 -16.15 8.17 -14.02
N GLU A 28 -17.31 8.77 -14.38
CA GLU A 28 -18.63 8.19 -14.14
C GLU A 28 -18.96 7.06 -15.10
N THR A 29 -18.67 7.25 -16.40
CA THR A 29 -19.18 6.35 -17.46
C THR A 29 -18.14 5.36 -17.99
N GLY A 30 -16.85 5.68 -17.87
CA GLY A 30 -15.74 4.97 -18.50
C GLY A 30 -15.68 5.12 -20.04
N ALA A 31 -16.58 5.89 -20.63
CA ALA A 31 -16.72 6.03 -22.08
C ALA A 31 -16.19 7.38 -22.59
N PRO A 32 -15.74 7.46 -23.85
CA PRO A 32 -15.36 8.74 -24.46
C PRO A 32 -16.50 9.74 -24.48
N VAL A 33 -16.22 10.98 -24.10
CA VAL A 33 -17.22 12.04 -23.92
C VAL A 33 -17.37 12.87 -25.18
N GLY A 34 -18.60 13.01 -25.68
CA GLY A 34 -18.92 13.83 -26.84
C GLY A 34 -19.26 15.28 -26.50
N SER A 35 -18.93 16.23 -27.38
CA SER A 35 -19.24 17.66 -27.17
C SER A 35 -20.73 17.94 -26.96
N ARG A 36 -21.62 17.12 -27.57
CA ARG A 36 -23.08 17.25 -27.37
C ARG A 36 -23.53 16.89 -25.96
N THR A 37 -22.87 15.93 -25.33
CA THR A 37 -23.16 15.53 -23.95
C THR A 37 -22.87 16.69 -23.01
N LEU A 38 -21.75 17.38 -23.22
CA LEU A 38 -21.31 18.48 -22.38
C LEU A 38 -22.15 19.75 -22.48
N THR A 39 -22.85 19.98 -23.59
CA THR A 39 -23.75 21.16 -23.71
C THR A 39 -24.84 21.21 -22.65
N ARG A 40 -25.14 20.08 -22.01
CA ARG A 40 -26.19 19.96 -20.97
C ARG A 40 -25.66 20.12 -19.54
N THR A 41 -24.35 20.00 -19.36
CA THR A 41 -23.71 19.95 -18.01
C THR A 41 -22.87 21.19 -17.71
N LEU A 42 -22.58 22.03 -18.73
CA LEU A 42 -21.85 23.26 -18.53
C LEU A 42 -22.73 24.34 -17.89
N SER A 43 -22.14 25.16 -17.03
CA SER A 43 -22.81 26.29 -16.35
C SER A 43 -23.28 27.38 -17.34
N GLU A 44 -22.49 27.61 -18.38
CA GLU A 44 -22.83 28.56 -19.45
C GLU A 44 -23.38 27.82 -20.68
N LYS A 45 -24.32 28.48 -21.41
CA LYS A 45 -24.82 27.98 -22.69
C LYS A 45 -23.75 28.12 -23.78
N VAL A 46 -22.98 27.08 -24.00
CA VAL A 46 -21.93 27.03 -25.03
C VAL A 46 -22.36 26.11 -26.17
N SER A 47 -22.09 26.48 -27.41
CA SER A 47 -22.42 25.65 -28.57
C SER A 47 -21.57 24.36 -28.60
N ALA A 48 -22.14 23.27 -29.14
CA ALA A 48 -21.39 22.02 -29.31
C ALA A 48 -20.15 22.19 -30.22
N ALA A 49 -20.16 23.15 -31.15
CA ALA A 49 -19.03 23.48 -31.99
C ALA A 49 -17.89 24.13 -31.17
N THR A 50 -18.23 25.10 -30.31
CA THR A 50 -17.25 25.74 -29.42
C THR A 50 -16.62 24.72 -28.46
N ILE A 51 -17.43 23.85 -27.85
CA ILE A 51 -16.94 22.78 -26.98
C ILE A 51 -15.97 21.86 -27.75
N ARG A 52 -16.33 21.49 -29.01
CA ARG A 52 -15.46 20.65 -29.84
C ARG A 52 -14.10 21.31 -30.09
N ASN A 53 -14.06 22.62 -30.37
CA ASN A 53 -12.81 23.34 -30.56
C ASN A 53 -11.95 23.34 -29.28
N VAL A 54 -12.55 23.62 -28.11
CA VAL A 54 -11.86 23.54 -26.82
C VAL A 54 -11.33 22.13 -26.57
N MET A 55 -12.12 21.08 -26.87
CA MET A 55 -11.66 19.70 -26.73
C MET A 55 -10.51 19.37 -27.69
N GLN A 56 -10.43 19.99 -28.88
CA GLN A 56 -9.30 19.84 -29.80
C GLN A 56 -8.04 20.53 -29.25
N ASP A 57 -8.19 21.72 -28.66
CA ASP A 57 -7.08 22.43 -28.04
C ASP A 57 -6.52 21.61 -26.87
N LEU A 58 -7.39 21.05 -26.03
CA LEU A 58 -7.00 20.16 -24.93
C LEU A 58 -6.36 18.84 -25.40
N ASP A 59 -6.76 18.33 -26.56
CA ASP A 59 -6.13 17.16 -27.22
C ASP A 59 -4.73 17.52 -27.72
N PHE A 60 -4.59 18.71 -28.34
CA PHE A 60 -3.28 19.21 -28.78
C PHE A 60 -2.32 19.43 -27.60
N LEU A 61 -2.82 19.86 -26.45
CA LEU A 61 -2.05 19.97 -25.20
C LEU A 61 -1.74 18.62 -24.54
N GLY A 62 -2.22 17.51 -25.11
CA GLY A 62 -1.99 16.18 -24.57
C GLY A 62 -2.79 15.85 -23.29
N LEU A 63 -3.80 16.68 -22.93
CA LEU A 63 -4.66 16.45 -21.77
C LEU A 63 -5.83 15.52 -22.08
N LEU A 64 -6.31 15.56 -23.32
CA LEU A 64 -7.34 14.67 -23.82
C LEU A 64 -6.77 13.83 -24.97
N GLY A 65 -7.42 12.73 -25.28
CA GLY A 65 -7.12 11.86 -26.42
C GLY A 65 -8.39 11.28 -27.03
N SER A 66 -8.27 10.62 -28.17
CA SER A 66 -9.37 9.93 -28.81
C SER A 66 -8.99 8.50 -29.15
N PRO A 67 -9.77 7.48 -28.77
CA PRO A 67 -9.48 6.11 -29.17
C PRO A 67 -9.67 5.89 -30.68
N HIS A 68 -10.58 6.67 -31.33
CA HIS A 68 -10.84 6.64 -32.77
C HIS A 68 -11.25 8.03 -33.26
N VAL A 69 -11.04 8.31 -34.54
CA VAL A 69 -11.31 9.63 -35.17
C VAL A 69 -12.74 10.15 -34.97
N SER A 70 -13.72 9.26 -34.90
CA SER A 70 -15.14 9.62 -34.67
C SER A 70 -15.63 9.47 -33.24
N ALA A 71 -14.78 8.97 -32.34
CA ALA A 71 -15.11 8.84 -30.93
C ALA A 71 -15.06 10.22 -30.23
N GLY A 72 -15.70 10.31 -29.08
CA GLY A 72 -15.52 11.45 -28.16
C GLY A 72 -14.07 11.57 -27.69
N ARG A 73 -13.87 12.36 -26.68
CA ARG A 73 -12.56 12.51 -26.01
C ARG A 73 -12.56 11.85 -24.65
N LEU A 74 -11.42 11.33 -24.24
CA LEU A 74 -11.16 10.81 -22.90
C LEU A 74 -9.89 11.45 -22.36
N PRO A 75 -9.74 11.59 -21.05
CA PRO A 75 -8.53 12.13 -20.48
C PRO A 75 -7.35 11.18 -20.70
N THR A 76 -6.20 11.75 -21.00
CA THR A 76 -4.92 11.05 -20.96
C THR A 76 -4.47 10.85 -19.50
N GLN A 77 -3.42 10.08 -19.28
CA GLN A 77 -2.83 9.98 -17.93
C GLN A 77 -2.37 11.33 -17.41
N ALA A 78 -1.73 12.16 -18.25
CA ALA A 78 -1.34 13.53 -17.90
C ALA A 78 -2.56 14.39 -17.57
N GLY A 79 -3.66 14.26 -18.33
CA GLY A 79 -4.93 14.90 -18.03
C GLY A 79 -5.51 14.48 -16.69
N LEU A 80 -5.56 13.17 -16.39
CA LEU A 80 -6.03 12.69 -15.10
C LEU A 80 -5.16 13.22 -13.95
N ARG A 81 -3.82 13.25 -14.12
CA ARG A 81 -2.91 13.82 -13.12
C ARG A 81 -3.20 15.30 -12.87
N MET A 82 -3.32 16.10 -13.94
CA MET A 82 -3.65 17.52 -13.83
C MET A 82 -5.01 17.75 -13.16
N PHE A 83 -6.01 16.92 -13.46
CA PHE A 83 -7.32 16.99 -12.81
C PHE A 83 -7.21 16.72 -11.31
N VAL A 84 -6.51 15.65 -10.93
CA VAL A 84 -6.33 15.27 -9.52
C VAL A 84 -5.55 16.31 -8.73
N ASP A 85 -4.51 16.91 -9.34
CA ASP A 85 -3.67 17.90 -8.64
C ASP A 85 -4.32 19.29 -8.50
N GLY A 86 -5.19 19.65 -9.42
CA GLY A 86 -5.62 21.04 -9.51
C GLY A 86 -7.13 21.30 -9.61
N LEU A 87 -7.92 20.31 -10.00
CA LEU A 87 -9.36 20.48 -10.23
C LEU A 87 -10.23 19.54 -9.42
N LEU A 88 -9.63 18.55 -8.77
CA LEU A 88 -10.37 17.58 -7.96
C LEU A 88 -10.90 18.27 -6.70
N GLU A 89 -12.21 18.39 -6.61
CA GLU A 89 -12.87 18.77 -5.37
C GLU A 89 -13.04 17.52 -4.51
N VAL A 90 -12.22 17.38 -3.47
CA VAL A 90 -12.35 16.31 -2.49
C VAL A 90 -13.46 16.72 -1.51
N GLY A 91 -14.60 16.06 -1.62
CA GLY A 91 -15.72 16.27 -0.70
C GLY A 91 -15.46 15.65 0.68
N ASP A 92 -16.38 15.92 1.61
CA ASP A 92 -16.41 15.22 2.89
C ASP A 92 -16.80 13.76 2.70
N LEU A 93 -16.36 12.91 3.62
CA LEU A 93 -16.77 11.51 3.63
C LEU A 93 -18.29 11.40 3.79
N ALA A 94 -18.96 10.73 2.85
CA ALA A 94 -20.40 10.52 2.91
C ALA A 94 -20.78 9.74 4.19
N GLY A 95 -21.87 10.16 4.84
CA GLY A 95 -22.32 9.55 6.09
C GLY A 95 -22.54 8.04 5.97
N GLU A 96 -23.13 7.58 4.86
CA GLU A 96 -23.33 6.16 4.59
C GLU A 96 -22.03 5.36 4.47
N ASP A 97 -21.01 5.93 3.83
CA ASP A 97 -19.70 5.28 3.66
C ASP A 97 -18.99 5.19 5.02
N ARG A 98 -19.09 6.25 5.83
CA ARG A 98 -18.60 6.28 7.20
C ARG A 98 -19.25 5.22 8.09
N GLU A 99 -20.58 5.17 8.10
CA GLU A 99 -21.31 4.18 8.88
C GLU A 99 -20.96 2.74 8.51
N LYS A 100 -20.78 2.45 7.21
CA LYS A 100 -20.38 1.12 6.75
C LYS A 100 -18.99 0.73 7.27
N ILE A 101 -18.04 1.67 7.26
CA ILE A 101 -16.69 1.45 7.78
C ILE A 101 -16.75 1.24 9.30
N ASP A 102 -17.41 2.15 10.03
CA ASP A 102 -17.50 2.10 11.50
C ASP A 102 -18.20 0.81 11.97
N ASN A 103 -19.29 0.40 11.33
CA ASN A 103 -20.03 -0.83 11.67
C ASN A 103 -19.18 -2.09 11.42
N THR A 104 -18.35 -2.09 10.36
CA THR A 104 -17.47 -3.24 10.06
C THR A 104 -16.32 -3.35 11.07
N LEU A 105 -15.86 -2.23 11.61
CA LEU A 105 -14.70 -2.15 12.51
C LEU A 105 -15.08 -2.06 13.99
N GLY A 106 -16.35 -1.80 14.31
CA GLY A 106 -16.84 -1.48 15.67
C GLY A 106 -16.67 -2.60 16.71
N ASP A 107 -16.55 -3.86 16.33
CA ASP A 107 -16.22 -4.96 17.25
C ASP A 107 -14.69 -5.10 17.40
N ASN A 108 -14.17 -4.41 18.41
CA ASN A 108 -12.73 -4.35 18.71
C ASN A 108 -12.18 -5.66 19.35
N LYS A 109 -12.85 -6.80 19.16
CA LYS A 109 -12.47 -8.12 19.68
C LYS A 109 -11.67 -8.88 18.61
N GLY A 110 -10.42 -9.16 18.89
CA GLY A 110 -9.54 -9.97 18.01
C GLY A 110 -8.10 -9.49 18.01
N ASP A 111 -7.24 -10.22 17.35
CA ASP A 111 -5.86 -9.82 17.13
C ASP A 111 -5.76 -8.69 16.08
N VAL A 112 -4.56 -8.11 15.95
CA VAL A 112 -4.25 -7.04 14.99
C VAL A 112 -4.49 -7.50 13.55
N GLY A 113 -4.12 -8.74 13.23
CA GLY A 113 -4.28 -9.30 11.89
C GLY A 113 -5.75 -9.38 11.49
N ALA A 114 -6.62 -9.88 12.39
CA ALA A 114 -8.07 -9.95 12.16
C ALA A 114 -8.71 -8.55 12.01
N LEU A 115 -8.21 -7.55 12.75
CA LEU A 115 -8.65 -6.16 12.56
C LEU A 115 -8.31 -5.65 11.18
N LEU A 116 -7.05 -5.77 10.77
CA LEU A 116 -6.58 -5.28 9.47
C LEU A 116 -7.24 -6.02 8.30
N ASP A 117 -7.58 -7.28 8.49
CA ASP A 117 -8.35 -8.06 7.52
C ASP A 117 -9.77 -7.49 7.33
N ARG A 118 -10.44 -7.11 8.42
CA ARG A 118 -11.74 -6.40 8.36
C ARG A 118 -11.63 -5.03 7.72
N VAL A 119 -10.54 -4.30 8.00
CA VAL A 119 -10.24 -3.01 7.33
C VAL A 119 -10.20 -3.20 5.81
N GLY A 120 -9.47 -4.20 5.34
CA GLY A 120 -9.41 -4.52 3.92
C GLY A 120 -10.79 -4.86 3.34
N ALA A 121 -11.59 -5.67 4.05
CA ALA A 121 -12.93 -6.03 3.62
C ALA A 121 -13.86 -4.80 3.55
N ALA A 122 -13.83 -3.92 4.57
CA ALA A 122 -14.63 -2.69 4.61
C ALA A 122 -14.27 -1.76 3.44
N LEU A 123 -12.97 -1.48 3.25
CA LEU A 123 -12.50 -0.65 2.14
C LEU A 123 -12.93 -1.19 0.79
N SER A 124 -12.72 -2.48 0.55
CA SER A 124 -13.11 -3.12 -0.70
C SER A 124 -14.62 -3.06 -0.94
N GLY A 125 -15.43 -3.29 0.10
CA GLY A 125 -16.88 -3.25 0.02
C GLY A 125 -17.44 -1.85 -0.28
N VAL A 126 -16.86 -0.81 0.33
CA VAL A 126 -17.29 0.58 0.14
C VAL A 126 -16.82 1.16 -1.18
N THR A 127 -15.56 0.89 -1.57
CA THR A 127 -14.95 1.49 -2.77
C THR A 127 -15.22 0.72 -4.06
N ARG A 128 -15.65 -0.53 -3.97
CA ARG A 128 -15.74 -1.49 -5.09
C ARG A 128 -14.42 -1.68 -5.83
N GLY A 129 -13.29 -1.38 -5.17
CA GLY A 129 -11.93 -1.63 -5.64
C GLY A 129 -11.31 -2.81 -4.92
N ALA A 130 -10.08 -3.17 -5.30
CA ALA A 130 -9.26 -4.03 -4.45
C ALA A 130 -8.59 -3.18 -3.39
N SER A 131 -8.70 -3.59 -2.13
CA SER A 131 -8.04 -2.91 -1.01
C SER A 131 -6.71 -3.56 -0.70
N LEU A 132 -5.77 -2.74 -0.30
CA LEU A 132 -4.44 -3.09 0.15
C LEU A 132 -4.28 -2.61 1.59
N VAL A 133 -3.92 -3.51 2.50
CA VAL A 133 -3.64 -3.14 3.89
C VAL A 133 -2.30 -3.75 4.26
N LEU A 134 -1.34 -2.89 4.56
CA LEU A 134 -0.04 -3.29 5.03
C LEU A 134 -0.08 -3.37 6.55
N THR A 135 0.28 -4.54 7.10
CA THR A 135 0.35 -4.72 8.54
C THR A 135 1.57 -3.99 9.11
N PRO A 136 1.49 -3.49 10.36
CA PRO A 136 2.64 -2.85 10.98
C PRO A 136 3.78 -3.84 11.16
N LYS A 137 5.00 -3.32 11.10
CA LYS A 137 6.17 -4.07 11.59
C LYS A 137 5.97 -4.36 13.06
N HIS A 138 6.18 -5.60 13.43
CA HIS A 138 6.19 -5.96 14.84
C HIS A 138 7.49 -5.43 15.44
N GLU A 139 7.42 -4.27 16.09
CA GLU A 139 8.57 -3.61 16.74
C GLU A 139 8.59 -3.80 18.25
N ALA A 140 7.85 -4.78 18.78
CA ALA A 140 7.92 -5.06 20.20
C ALA A 140 9.33 -5.54 20.57
N PRO A 141 9.84 -5.11 21.73
CA PRO A 141 11.12 -5.62 22.22
C PRO A 141 11.08 -7.13 22.42
N ILE A 142 12.18 -7.78 22.11
CA ILE A 142 12.35 -9.21 22.33
C ILE A 142 12.50 -9.44 23.84
N ARG A 143 11.73 -10.40 24.35
CA ARG A 143 11.79 -10.86 25.74
C ARG A 143 12.64 -12.11 25.89
N HIS A 144 12.54 -13.03 24.92
CA HIS A 144 13.24 -14.30 25.01
C HIS A 144 13.41 -14.96 23.63
N ILE A 145 14.55 -15.64 23.44
CA ILE A 145 14.88 -16.43 22.26
C ILE A 145 15.31 -17.82 22.70
N GLU A 146 14.80 -18.84 22.02
CA GLU A 146 15.16 -20.25 22.28
C GLU A 146 15.40 -20.99 20.96
N PHE A 147 16.40 -21.91 20.98
CA PHE A 147 16.66 -22.83 19.88
C PHE A 147 16.27 -24.25 20.30
N VAL A 148 15.42 -24.89 19.50
CA VAL A 148 14.95 -26.25 19.76
C VAL A 148 15.38 -27.16 18.62
N SER A 149 16.12 -28.23 18.92
CA SER A 149 16.47 -29.24 17.94
C SER A 149 15.24 -30.07 17.57
N LEU A 150 14.96 -30.17 16.27
CA LEU A 150 13.90 -31.04 15.72
C LEU A 150 14.49 -32.31 15.06
N GLY A 151 15.82 -32.38 14.93
CA GLY A 151 16.53 -33.45 14.29
C GLY A 151 17.96 -33.03 13.91
N PRO A 152 18.72 -33.90 13.25
CA PRO A 152 20.13 -33.62 12.92
C PRO A 152 20.32 -32.44 11.96
N ASP A 153 19.33 -32.17 11.11
CA ASP A 153 19.34 -31.21 10.02
C ASP A 153 18.26 -30.11 10.15
N ARG A 154 17.49 -30.10 11.27
CA ARG A 154 16.38 -29.19 11.48
C ARG A 154 16.36 -28.66 12.90
N ALA A 155 16.26 -27.36 13.03
CA ALA A 155 16.05 -26.67 14.29
C ALA A 155 14.91 -25.67 14.18
N LEU A 156 14.28 -25.38 15.30
CA LEU A 156 13.29 -24.35 15.47
C LEU A 156 13.93 -23.23 16.28
N VAL A 157 13.78 -21.99 15.85
CA VAL A 157 14.04 -20.83 16.68
C VAL A 157 12.70 -20.21 17.07
N VAL A 158 12.55 -19.91 18.35
CA VAL A 158 11.34 -19.33 18.95
C VAL A 158 11.71 -17.95 19.50
N LEU A 159 10.95 -16.95 19.11
CA LEU A 159 11.03 -15.57 19.59
C LEU A 159 9.81 -15.25 20.43
N VAL A 160 10.00 -14.79 21.62
CA VAL A 160 8.95 -14.30 22.51
C VAL A 160 9.16 -12.79 22.69
N PHE A 161 8.14 -12.01 22.38
CA PHE A 161 8.17 -10.55 22.48
C PHE A 161 7.58 -10.07 23.82
N ALA A 162 7.89 -8.82 24.18
CA ALA A 162 7.46 -8.23 25.47
C ALA A 162 5.93 -8.11 25.59
N ASP A 163 5.21 -7.98 24.48
CA ASP A 163 3.74 -7.94 24.40
C ASP A 163 3.08 -9.34 24.43
N GLY A 164 3.88 -10.41 24.53
CA GLY A 164 3.41 -11.80 24.58
C GLY A 164 3.25 -12.46 23.21
N HIS A 165 3.49 -11.74 22.12
CA HIS A 165 3.54 -12.36 20.79
C HIS A 165 4.68 -13.38 20.69
N VAL A 166 4.44 -14.49 19.97
CA VAL A 166 5.44 -15.55 19.78
C VAL A 166 5.57 -15.84 18.28
N GLU A 167 6.79 -15.70 17.78
CA GLU A 167 7.15 -16.16 16.44
C GLU A 167 8.05 -17.38 16.51
N ASN A 168 7.88 -18.26 15.52
CA ASN A 168 8.77 -19.41 15.39
C ASN A 168 9.12 -19.66 13.93
N ARG A 169 10.35 -20.17 13.69
CA ARG A 169 10.81 -20.52 12.36
C ARG A 169 11.69 -21.76 12.38
N ILE A 170 11.47 -22.63 11.41
CA ILE A 170 12.31 -23.81 11.19
C ILE A 170 13.45 -23.40 10.26
N PHE A 171 14.66 -23.81 10.62
CA PHE A 171 15.86 -23.58 9.83
C PHE A 171 16.79 -24.78 9.86
N GLN A 172 17.78 -24.77 8.98
CA GLN A 172 18.80 -25.79 8.91
C GLN A 172 20.02 -25.33 9.73
N PRO A 173 20.27 -25.94 10.88
CA PRO A 173 21.40 -25.56 11.71
C PRO A 173 22.72 -26.01 11.06
N PRO A 174 23.83 -25.34 11.36
CA PRO A 174 25.15 -25.82 10.96
C PRO A 174 25.44 -27.23 11.46
N LEU A 175 26.23 -27.98 10.71
CA LEU A 175 26.59 -29.37 11.06
C LEU A 175 27.31 -29.42 12.40
N GLY A 176 27.04 -30.46 13.20
CA GLY A 176 27.69 -30.70 14.47
C GLY A 176 27.09 -29.95 15.67
N GLN A 177 25.93 -29.34 15.50
CA GLN A 177 25.23 -28.66 16.61
C GLN A 177 24.85 -29.68 17.72
N THR A 178 25.09 -29.24 18.95
CA THR A 178 24.76 -29.99 20.16
C THR A 178 23.71 -29.22 20.97
N PRO A 179 22.97 -29.88 21.88
CA PRO A 179 22.08 -29.16 22.80
C PRO A 179 22.81 -28.12 23.66
N SER A 180 24.10 -28.33 23.92
CA SER A 180 24.91 -27.35 24.66
C SER A 180 25.20 -26.09 23.83
N SER A 181 25.63 -26.24 22.57
CA SER A 181 25.90 -25.10 21.70
C SER A 181 24.61 -24.31 21.38
N MET A 182 23.47 -24.99 21.28
CA MET A 182 22.17 -24.32 21.10
C MET A 182 21.80 -23.45 22.31
N ARG A 183 22.04 -23.96 23.53
CA ARG A 183 21.78 -23.23 24.77
C ARG A 183 22.74 -22.06 24.93
N GLU A 184 24.01 -22.24 24.59
CA GLU A 184 25.01 -21.17 24.61
C GLU A 184 24.65 -20.06 23.63
N ALA A 185 24.23 -20.39 22.43
CA ALA A 185 23.76 -19.43 21.43
C ALA A 185 22.53 -18.66 21.92
N ALA A 186 21.53 -19.37 22.49
CA ALA A 186 20.35 -18.73 23.07
C ALA A 186 20.71 -17.76 24.21
N ASN A 187 21.58 -18.19 25.15
CA ASN A 187 22.05 -17.36 26.26
C ASN A 187 22.79 -16.11 25.77
N PHE A 188 23.64 -16.28 24.75
CA PHE A 188 24.36 -15.15 24.16
C PHE A 188 23.41 -14.12 23.54
N ILE A 189 22.44 -14.58 22.74
CA ILE A 189 21.49 -13.69 22.10
C ILE A 189 20.59 -13.03 23.15
N ASN A 190 20.08 -13.78 24.13
CA ASN A 190 19.22 -13.24 25.19
C ASN A 190 19.91 -12.14 26.01
N ALA A 191 21.21 -12.28 26.27
CA ALA A 191 21.98 -11.24 26.97
C ALA A 191 22.09 -9.92 26.19
N ILE A 192 21.96 -9.98 24.86
CA ILE A 192 22.02 -8.81 23.98
C ILE A 192 20.63 -8.30 23.65
N ALA A 193 19.64 -9.18 23.62
CA ALA A 193 18.28 -8.90 23.10
C ALA A 193 17.41 -8.09 24.06
N GLU A 194 17.71 -8.07 25.34
CA GLU A 194 16.86 -7.44 26.37
C GLU A 194 16.52 -5.98 26.00
N GLY A 195 15.23 -5.70 25.86
CA GLY A 195 14.71 -4.39 25.51
C GLY A 195 14.94 -3.92 24.06
N LYS A 196 15.47 -4.77 23.19
CA LYS A 196 15.74 -4.43 21.79
C LYS A 196 14.69 -5.04 20.86
N THR A 197 14.37 -4.33 19.80
CA THR A 197 13.61 -4.85 18.67
C THR A 197 14.45 -5.82 17.85
N LEU A 198 13.82 -6.61 17.00
CA LEU A 198 14.50 -7.57 16.11
C LEU A 198 15.53 -6.87 15.19
N SER A 199 15.18 -5.68 14.67
CA SER A 199 16.06 -4.87 13.82
C SER A 199 17.30 -4.35 14.59
N GLU A 200 17.11 -3.94 15.83
CA GLU A 200 18.20 -3.48 16.70
C GLU A 200 19.10 -4.64 17.15
N LEU A 201 18.48 -5.80 17.41
CA LEU A 201 19.21 -7.00 17.79
C LEU A 201 20.17 -7.46 16.68
N GLY A 202 19.74 -7.48 15.41
CA GLY A 202 20.62 -7.87 14.29
C GLY A 202 21.88 -7.02 14.22
N ARG A 203 21.74 -5.69 14.39
CA ARG A 203 22.87 -4.76 14.42
C ARG A 203 23.76 -4.95 15.65
N ALA A 204 23.17 -5.19 16.81
CA ALA A 204 23.89 -5.41 18.06
C ALA A 204 24.69 -6.72 18.04
N ILE A 205 24.10 -7.81 17.52
CA ILE A 205 24.78 -9.11 17.38
C ILE A 205 25.99 -9.00 16.46
N ALA A 206 25.84 -8.37 15.28
CA ALA A 206 26.97 -8.20 14.36
C ALA A 206 28.15 -7.45 15.02
N LYS A 207 27.85 -6.42 15.81
CA LYS A 207 28.86 -5.68 16.57
C LYS A 207 29.50 -6.53 17.67
N GLU A 208 28.71 -7.29 18.42
CA GLU A 208 29.18 -8.07 19.56
C GLU A 208 30.00 -9.29 19.10
N ILE A 209 29.60 -9.99 18.04
CA ILE A 209 30.39 -11.07 17.43
C ILE A 209 31.75 -10.54 16.96
N ALA A 210 31.79 -9.32 16.37
CA ALA A 210 33.04 -8.73 15.95
C ALA A 210 33.96 -8.39 17.14
N ALA A 211 33.40 -7.96 18.28
CA ALA A 211 34.15 -7.60 19.48
C ALA A 211 34.64 -8.81 20.29
N ARG A 212 33.86 -9.90 20.34
CA ARG A 212 34.14 -11.07 21.20
C ARG A 212 34.49 -12.34 20.41
N ARG A 213 35.17 -12.20 19.29
CA ARG A 213 35.53 -13.34 18.40
C ARG A 213 36.23 -14.50 19.07
N GLN A 214 36.91 -14.28 20.22
CA GLN A 214 37.68 -15.29 20.94
C GLN A 214 36.92 -15.99 22.06
N GLU A 215 35.77 -15.44 22.49
CA GLU A 215 35.04 -15.91 23.68
C GLU A 215 33.82 -16.79 23.34
N ILE A 216 33.36 -16.76 22.12
CA ILE A 216 32.16 -17.52 21.69
C ILE A 216 32.60 -18.79 20.99
N ASP A 217 32.08 -19.94 21.40
CA ASP A 217 32.27 -21.20 20.70
C ASP A 217 31.92 -21.08 19.22
N VAL A 218 32.74 -21.64 18.37
CA VAL A 218 32.58 -21.61 16.91
C VAL A 218 31.22 -22.17 16.48
N LEU A 219 30.73 -23.21 17.14
CA LEU A 219 29.41 -23.80 16.84
C LEU A 219 28.26 -22.88 17.30
N ALA A 220 28.38 -22.26 18.49
CA ALA A 220 27.39 -21.32 18.99
C ALA A 220 27.31 -20.07 18.08
N ARG A 221 28.45 -19.56 17.64
CA ARG A 221 28.51 -18.44 16.68
C ARG A 221 27.84 -18.79 15.36
N ALA A 222 28.21 -19.93 14.77
CA ALA A 222 27.64 -20.38 13.51
C ALA A 222 26.11 -20.54 13.61
N LEU A 223 25.60 -20.98 14.78
CA LEU A 223 24.17 -21.08 15.03
C LEU A 223 23.50 -19.72 15.17
N VAL A 224 24.13 -18.75 15.85
CA VAL A 224 23.63 -17.37 15.94
C VAL A 224 23.53 -16.74 14.56
N GLU A 225 24.60 -16.83 13.77
CA GLU A 225 24.63 -16.30 12.40
C GLU A 225 23.57 -16.96 11.52
N SER A 226 23.43 -18.29 11.56
CA SER A 226 22.43 -19.03 10.81
C SER A 226 21.00 -18.74 11.26
N GLY A 227 20.75 -18.68 12.57
CA GLY A 227 19.46 -18.34 13.14
C GLY A 227 19.02 -16.90 12.80
N MET A 228 19.96 -15.95 12.86
CA MET A 228 19.66 -14.56 12.47
C MET A 228 19.46 -14.40 10.96
N ALA A 229 20.22 -15.14 10.14
CA ALA A 229 20.06 -15.12 8.69
C ALA A 229 18.62 -15.50 8.27
N VAL A 230 17.98 -16.42 9.00
CA VAL A 230 16.58 -16.80 8.73
C VAL A 230 15.60 -15.62 8.88
N TRP A 231 15.90 -14.66 9.77
CA TRP A 231 15.10 -13.44 9.89
C TRP A 231 15.52 -12.36 8.92
N GLN A 232 16.78 -12.31 8.50
CA GLN A 232 17.28 -11.33 7.54
C GLN A 232 16.99 -11.72 6.08
N ASP A 233 17.15 -13.02 5.76
CA ASP A 233 17.11 -13.49 4.37
C ASP A 233 15.68 -13.68 3.84
N GLN A 234 14.71 -13.92 4.70
CA GLN A 234 13.33 -14.14 4.26
C GLN A 234 12.46 -12.90 4.23
N GLY A 235 12.96 -11.70 4.49
CA GLY A 235 12.16 -10.47 4.39
C GLY A 235 10.77 -10.53 5.08
N GLU A 236 10.46 -11.65 5.71
CA GLU A 236 9.25 -11.92 6.48
C GLU A 236 9.39 -11.43 7.92
N THR A 237 9.95 -10.25 8.09
CA THR A 237 9.57 -9.47 9.24
C THR A 237 8.12 -9.11 9.01
N THR A 238 7.23 -9.83 9.58
CA THR A 238 5.86 -9.55 10.01
C THR A 238 5.04 -8.50 9.20
N GLU A 239 5.60 -7.87 8.17
CA GLU A 239 4.85 -7.05 7.24
C GLU A 239 4.09 -7.96 6.28
N ARG A 240 2.79 -8.01 6.45
CA ARG A 240 1.91 -8.76 5.58
C ARG A 240 1.04 -7.81 4.79
N LEU A 241 1.09 -7.92 3.47
CA LEU A 241 0.15 -7.24 2.60
C LEU A 241 -1.15 -8.04 2.52
N ILE A 242 -2.21 -7.49 3.10
CA ILE A 242 -3.56 -8.02 2.99
C ILE A 242 -4.21 -7.43 1.76
N VAL A 243 -4.66 -8.28 0.84
CA VAL A 243 -5.38 -7.86 -0.37
C VAL A 243 -6.80 -8.42 -0.33
N ARG A 244 -7.79 -7.53 -0.39
CA ARG A 244 -9.22 -7.90 -0.42
C ARG A 244 -9.92 -7.34 -1.65
N GLY A 245 -10.97 -8.00 -2.10
CA GLY A 245 -11.78 -7.54 -3.24
C GLY A 245 -11.10 -7.68 -4.61
N ARG A 246 -10.23 -8.65 -4.79
CA ARG A 246 -9.62 -8.95 -6.11
C ARG A 246 -10.67 -9.14 -7.20
N SER A 247 -11.83 -9.73 -6.87
CA SER A 247 -12.95 -9.92 -7.78
C SER A 247 -13.53 -8.61 -8.33
N ASN A 248 -13.44 -7.52 -7.56
CA ASN A 248 -13.95 -6.22 -8.01
C ASN A 248 -13.16 -5.66 -9.20
N LEU A 249 -11.86 -5.98 -9.30
CA LEU A 249 -11.04 -5.60 -10.45
C LEU A 249 -11.41 -6.36 -11.72
N LEU A 250 -11.99 -7.55 -11.55
CA LEU A 250 -12.43 -8.40 -12.68
C LEU A 250 -13.84 -8.08 -13.15
N ALA A 251 -14.70 -7.48 -12.29
CA ALA A 251 -16.10 -7.27 -12.57
C ALA A 251 -16.34 -6.31 -13.74
N ASP A 252 -15.48 -5.30 -13.91
CA ASP A 252 -15.59 -4.26 -14.94
C ASP A 252 -14.47 -4.37 -16.00
N ALA A 253 -13.69 -5.47 -15.99
CA ALA A 253 -12.56 -5.63 -16.89
C ALA A 253 -13.01 -6.12 -18.28
N GLU A 254 -12.57 -5.43 -19.31
CA GLU A 254 -12.64 -5.96 -20.67
C GLU A 254 -11.62 -7.10 -20.85
N ALA A 255 -11.83 -7.96 -21.84
CA ALA A 255 -10.96 -9.12 -22.08
C ALA A 255 -9.47 -8.76 -22.22
N GLN A 256 -9.16 -7.54 -22.69
CA GLN A 256 -7.80 -7.01 -22.83
C GLN A 256 -7.16 -6.62 -21.48
N ASP A 257 -7.96 -6.38 -20.45
CA ASP A 257 -7.49 -5.98 -19.12
C ASP A 257 -7.18 -7.17 -18.21
N LEU A 258 -7.70 -8.37 -18.53
CA LEU A 258 -7.52 -9.56 -17.71
C LEU A 258 -6.05 -9.97 -17.55
N GLU A 259 -5.23 -9.86 -18.60
CA GLU A 259 -3.79 -10.12 -18.50
C GLU A 259 -3.08 -9.09 -17.62
N ARG A 260 -3.48 -7.82 -17.72
CA ARG A 260 -2.94 -6.73 -16.88
C ARG A 260 -3.28 -6.94 -15.41
N ILE A 261 -4.53 -7.33 -15.12
CA ILE A 261 -4.98 -7.64 -13.76
C ILE A 261 -4.26 -8.86 -13.20
N ARG A 262 -4.03 -9.88 -14.03
CA ARG A 262 -3.23 -11.06 -13.64
C ARG A 262 -1.80 -10.65 -13.29
N THR A 263 -1.15 -9.86 -14.13
CA THR A 263 0.20 -9.33 -13.88
C THR A 263 0.24 -8.52 -12.57
N LEU A 264 -0.78 -7.71 -12.31
CA LEU A 264 -0.92 -6.97 -11.07
C LEU A 264 -0.97 -7.91 -9.85
N PHE A 265 -1.73 -9.00 -9.93
CA PHE A 265 -1.81 -9.95 -8.82
C PHE A 265 -0.51 -10.73 -8.63
N ASP A 266 0.14 -11.13 -9.72
CA ASP A 266 1.45 -11.79 -9.67
C ASP A 266 2.50 -10.85 -9.05
N ASP A 267 2.45 -9.56 -9.34
CA ASP A 267 3.32 -8.54 -8.75
C ASP A 267 3.02 -8.34 -7.26
N LEU A 268 1.76 -8.26 -6.87
CA LEU A 268 1.33 -8.13 -5.47
C LEU A 268 1.63 -9.37 -4.60
N GLU A 269 1.86 -10.52 -5.21
CA GLU A 269 2.27 -11.76 -4.50
C GLU A 269 3.79 -11.86 -4.32
N ARG A 270 4.57 -11.04 -5.04
CA ARG A 270 6.04 -11.02 -4.90
C ARG A 270 6.44 -10.17 -3.69
N LYS A 271 7.19 -10.79 -2.78
CA LYS A 271 7.59 -10.20 -1.48
C LYS A 271 8.39 -8.88 -1.56
N ARG A 272 8.98 -8.55 -2.71
CA ARG A 272 9.75 -7.31 -2.91
C ARG A 272 8.86 -6.07 -3.00
N ASP A 273 7.62 -6.24 -3.40
CA ASP A 273 6.71 -5.13 -3.69
C ASP A 273 6.12 -4.51 -2.41
N ILE A 274 6.23 -5.19 -1.25
CA ILE A 274 5.78 -4.66 0.04
C ILE A 274 6.66 -3.48 0.49
N ALA A 275 7.98 -3.58 0.34
CA ALA A 275 8.91 -2.51 0.68
C ALA A 275 8.66 -1.28 -0.21
N ASP A 276 8.45 -1.50 -1.50
CA ASP A 276 8.14 -0.44 -2.47
C ASP A 276 6.77 0.21 -2.16
N PHE A 277 5.78 -0.58 -1.69
CA PHE A 277 4.48 -0.04 -1.26
C PHE A 277 4.61 0.84 0.00
N LEU A 278 5.48 0.48 0.94
CA LEU A 278 5.82 1.31 2.09
C LEU A 278 6.48 2.63 1.68
N GLU A 279 7.50 2.58 0.81
CA GLU A 279 8.15 3.80 0.29
C GLU A 279 7.14 4.75 -0.34
N LEU A 280 6.12 4.22 -1.03
CA LEU A 280 5.04 5.03 -1.59
C LEU A 280 4.21 5.72 -0.50
N ALA A 281 4.02 5.09 0.64
CA ALA A 281 3.27 5.64 1.77
C ALA A 281 4.13 6.55 2.66
N GLU A 282 5.44 6.28 2.82
CA GLU A 282 6.35 7.00 3.72
C GLU A 282 6.70 8.43 3.28
N GLY A 283 6.38 8.82 2.06
CA GLY A 283 6.74 10.13 1.50
C GLY A 283 6.02 11.35 2.09
N GLY A 284 5.29 11.23 3.20
CA GLY A 284 4.62 12.33 3.90
C GLY A 284 3.27 11.96 4.52
N GLU A 285 2.75 12.87 5.36
CA GLU A 285 1.41 12.74 5.92
C GLU A 285 0.34 12.96 4.82
N GLY A 286 -0.71 12.13 4.80
CA GLY A 286 -1.86 12.29 3.94
C GLY A 286 -1.99 11.27 2.81
N VAL A 287 -3.03 11.46 2.01
CA VAL A 287 -3.37 10.56 0.90
C VAL A 287 -2.51 10.85 -0.31
N ARG A 288 -1.99 9.80 -0.92
CA ARG A 288 -1.23 9.85 -2.17
C ARG A 288 -1.99 9.10 -3.26
N ILE A 289 -1.93 9.64 -4.47
CA ILE A 289 -2.60 9.09 -5.63
C ILE A 289 -1.57 8.85 -6.72
N PHE A 290 -1.53 7.63 -7.21
CA PHE A 290 -0.69 7.21 -8.33
C PHE A 290 -1.60 6.75 -9.47
N ILE A 291 -1.41 7.30 -10.67
CA ILE A 291 -2.27 7.05 -11.83
C ILE A 291 -1.49 6.29 -12.89
N GLY A 292 -1.94 5.09 -13.23
CA GLY A 292 -1.36 4.27 -14.31
C GLY A 292 0.15 4.04 -14.14
N SER A 293 0.96 4.51 -15.09
CA SER A 293 2.41 4.29 -15.12
C SER A 293 3.25 5.14 -14.15
N GLU A 294 2.62 5.99 -13.32
CA GLU A 294 3.36 6.82 -12.35
C GLU A 294 4.07 5.98 -11.29
N ASN A 295 3.53 4.82 -11.01
CA ASN A 295 4.15 3.86 -10.12
C ASN A 295 4.74 2.70 -10.92
N LYS A 296 6.00 2.36 -10.65
CA LYS A 296 6.67 1.24 -11.30
C LYS A 296 5.98 -0.11 -11.04
N LEU A 297 5.41 -0.30 -9.84
CA LEU A 297 4.68 -1.52 -9.45
C LEU A 297 3.44 -1.77 -10.31
N PHE A 298 2.72 -0.69 -10.66
CA PHE A 298 1.43 -0.80 -11.36
C PHE A 298 1.48 -0.28 -12.81
N SER A 299 2.66 0.08 -13.30
CA SER A 299 2.84 0.62 -14.66
C SER A 299 2.39 -0.36 -15.75
N LEU A 300 2.59 -1.66 -15.54
CA LEU A 300 2.22 -2.70 -16.49
C LEU A 300 0.70 -2.98 -16.49
N SER A 301 0.05 -2.90 -15.32
CA SER A 301 -1.39 -3.10 -15.20
C SER A 301 -2.22 -1.89 -15.65
N GLY A 302 -1.61 -0.69 -15.72
CA GLY A 302 -2.33 0.55 -15.99
C GLY A 302 -3.36 0.90 -14.91
N SER A 303 -3.19 0.37 -13.70
CA SER A 303 -4.08 0.62 -12.56
C SER A 303 -3.71 1.89 -11.81
N SER A 304 -4.68 2.47 -11.10
CA SER A 304 -4.43 3.57 -10.17
C SER A 304 -4.45 3.07 -8.74
N LEU A 305 -3.65 3.72 -7.89
CA LEU A 305 -3.55 3.47 -6.46
C LEU A 305 -3.83 4.74 -5.69
N VAL A 306 -4.71 4.65 -4.70
CA VAL A 306 -4.92 5.68 -3.67
C VAL A 306 -4.47 5.07 -2.35
N VAL A 307 -3.48 5.66 -1.70
CA VAL A 307 -2.86 5.12 -0.48
C VAL A 307 -2.71 6.19 0.59
N SER A 308 -2.90 5.81 1.85
CA SER A 308 -2.66 6.66 3.02
C SER A 308 -1.90 5.88 4.08
N PRO A 309 -0.85 6.44 4.67
CA PRO A 309 -0.20 5.86 5.83
C PRO A 309 -1.12 5.94 7.05
N TYR A 310 -1.00 4.99 7.97
CA TYR A 310 -1.58 5.09 9.30
C TYR A 310 -0.46 5.09 10.36
N MET A 311 -0.69 5.81 11.44
CA MET A 311 0.33 6.16 12.43
C MET A 311 -0.09 5.70 13.82
N ASN A 312 0.92 5.45 14.66
CA ASN A 312 0.73 5.24 16.10
C ASN A 312 0.57 6.57 16.87
N ALA A 313 0.45 6.50 18.20
CA ALA A 313 0.36 7.68 19.09
C ALA A 313 1.55 8.64 18.95
N ASP A 314 2.73 8.15 18.65
CA ASP A 314 3.96 8.93 18.47
C ASP A 314 4.09 9.55 17.07
N ARG A 315 3.03 9.49 16.24
CA ARG A 315 3.01 9.94 14.84
C ARG A 315 4.03 9.22 13.93
N LYS A 316 4.47 8.04 14.34
CA LYS A 316 5.31 7.18 13.51
C LYS A 316 4.43 6.38 12.56
N ILE A 317 4.78 6.35 11.28
CA ILE A 317 4.11 5.51 10.27
C ILE A 317 4.38 4.05 10.63
N ILE A 318 3.31 3.29 10.87
CA ILE A 318 3.36 1.88 11.23
C ILE A 318 2.78 0.96 10.16
N GLY A 319 2.18 1.52 9.13
CA GLY A 319 1.65 0.78 8.00
C GLY A 319 0.89 1.68 7.05
N ALA A 320 0.21 1.09 6.06
CA ALA A 320 -0.56 1.82 5.08
C ALA A 320 -1.84 1.09 4.69
N VAL A 321 -2.85 1.86 4.29
CA VAL A 321 -4.07 1.35 3.67
C VAL A 321 -4.24 1.99 2.31
N GLY A 322 -4.75 1.23 1.34
CA GLY A 322 -4.94 1.75 0.00
C GLY A 322 -6.04 1.03 -0.76
N VAL A 323 -6.40 1.62 -1.89
CA VAL A 323 -7.34 1.08 -2.87
C VAL A 323 -6.69 1.11 -4.23
N ILE A 324 -6.70 -0.03 -4.91
CA ILE A 324 -6.27 -0.14 -6.29
C ILE A 324 -7.48 -0.41 -7.18
N GLY A 325 -7.48 0.18 -8.36
CA GLY A 325 -8.53 0.02 -9.35
C GLY A 325 -8.12 0.57 -10.72
N PRO A 326 -9.02 0.57 -11.70
CA PRO A 326 -8.76 1.16 -13.00
C PRO A 326 -8.44 2.66 -12.87
N THR A 327 -7.81 3.26 -13.89
CA THR A 327 -7.50 4.71 -13.88
C THR A 327 -8.75 5.61 -13.77
N ARG A 328 -9.93 5.05 -14.01
CA ARG A 328 -11.24 5.72 -13.86
C ARG A 328 -11.83 5.62 -12.45
N LEU A 329 -10.99 5.51 -11.40
CA LEU A 329 -11.45 5.59 -10.03
C LEU A 329 -12.15 6.93 -9.74
N ASN A 330 -13.24 6.89 -8.97
CA ASN A 330 -13.85 8.11 -8.44
C ASN A 330 -12.97 8.66 -7.30
N TYR A 331 -11.92 9.38 -7.67
CA TYR A 331 -10.93 9.89 -6.72
C TYR A 331 -11.56 10.80 -5.66
N GLY A 332 -12.55 11.64 -6.03
CA GLY A 332 -13.24 12.53 -5.11
C GLY A 332 -13.94 11.80 -3.97
N ARG A 333 -14.46 10.58 -4.23
CA ARG A 333 -15.08 9.73 -3.22
C ARG A 333 -14.06 8.84 -2.48
N ILE A 334 -13.07 8.30 -3.20
CA ILE A 334 -12.14 7.30 -2.65
C ILE A 334 -11.13 7.95 -1.70
N VAL A 335 -10.64 9.15 -2.01
CA VAL A 335 -9.66 9.86 -1.18
C VAL A 335 -10.15 10.05 0.27
N PRO A 336 -11.36 10.62 0.53
CA PRO A 336 -11.83 10.76 1.90
C PRO A 336 -12.08 9.41 2.60
N ILE A 337 -12.50 8.36 1.87
CA ILE A 337 -12.68 7.01 2.42
C ILE A 337 -11.34 6.45 2.90
N VAL A 338 -10.30 6.50 2.06
CA VAL A 338 -8.97 5.97 2.39
C VAL A 338 -8.35 6.76 3.55
N ASN A 339 -8.46 8.10 3.52
CA ASN A 339 -7.97 8.96 4.59
C ASN A 339 -8.63 8.66 5.94
N TYR A 340 -9.96 8.60 5.95
CA TYR A 340 -10.72 8.28 7.17
C TYR A 340 -10.34 6.91 7.72
N THR A 341 -10.25 5.91 6.85
CA THR A 341 -9.89 4.54 7.26
C THR A 341 -8.48 4.50 7.85
N ALA A 342 -7.50 5.18 7.26
CA ALA A 342 -6.14 5.28 7.79
C ALA A 342 -6.12 5.89 9.21
N GLN A 343 -6.84 7.00 9.40
CA GLN A 343 -6.95 7.65 10.71
C GLN A 343 -7.65 6.77 11.75
N LEU A 344 -8.69 6.04 11.34
CA LEU A 344 -9.41 5.13 12.23
C LEU A 344 -8.51 3.95 12.65
N VAL A 345 -7.79 3.34 11.69
CA VAL A 345 -6.83 2.26 11.98
C VAL A 345 -5.74 2.75 12.94
N GLY A 346 -5.16 3.91 12.70
CA GLY A 346 -4.14 4.50 13.60
C GLY A 346 -4.65 4.64 15.04
N ARG A 347 -5.89 5.14 15.23
CA ARG A 347 -6.53 5.22 16.56
C ARG A 347 -6.72 3.85 17.19
N LEU A 348 -7.30 2.90 16.45
CA LEU A 348 -7.56 1.55 16.95
C LEU A 348 -6.26 0.79 17.30
N MET A 349 -5.14 1.09 16.64
CA MET A 349 -3.83 0.55 16.97
C MET A 349 -3.26 1.16 18.25
N THR A 350 -3.43 2.47 18.42
CA THR A 350 -3.00 3.19 19.62
C THR A 350 -3.73 2.70 20.87
N ASP A 351 -5.04 2.45 20.79
CA ASP A 351 -5.85 1.98 21.92
C ASP A 351 -5.51 0.55 22.36
N ARG A 352 -4.70 -0.18 21.59
CA ARG A 352 -4.26 -1.56 21.85
C ARG A 352 -2.81 -1.67 22.37
N SER A 353 -2.03 -0.60 22.21
CA SER A 353 -0.63 -0.51 22.69
C SER A 353 -0.58 -0.11 24.16
#